data_9c8dc482d48edadae48bb79e7e2ff4f4
#
_entry.id   9c8dc482d48edadae48bb79e7e2ff4f4
#
_cell.length_a   1.000
_cell.length_b   1.000
_cell.length_c   1.000
_cell.angle_alpha   90.00
_cell.angle_beta   90.00
_cell.angle_gamma   90.00
#
_symmetry.space_group_name_H-M   'P 1'
#
loop_
_entity.id
_entity.type
_entity.pdbx_description
1 polymer ?
#
loop_
_entity_poly.entity_id
_entity_poly.type
_entity_poly.pdbx_seq_one_letter_code
_entity_poly.pdbx_strand_id
1 'polypeptide(L)'
;DVESFYSWDEGIEDLVLTVQEKKYIGAANNRARLGTRFWVRKEALGKALGVGIEDSILASSTENITVIVEGKTFFLRDLDAPGHYCAALSLAFF
;
A
#
# COMPACT_ATOMS: atom_id res chain seq x y z
N ASP A 1 -8.04 5.27 0.63
CA ASP A 1 -8.67 3.97 0.42
C ASP A 1 -8.78 3.20 1.73
N VAL A 2 -9.67 2.24 1.83
CA VAL A 2 -9.90 1.47 3.05
C VAL A 2 -10.14 -0.01 2.72
N GLU A 3 -9.51 -0.90 3.50
CA GLU A 3 -9.66 -2.34 3.35
C GLU A 3 -9.64 -3.04 4.71
N SER A 4 -10.32 -4.18 4.80
CA SER A 4 -10.28 -5.06 5.97
C SER A 4 -9.05 -5.97 5.91
N PHE A 5 -8.28 -6.08 6.99
CA PHE A 5 -7.17 -7.02 7.01
C PHE A 5 -7.60 -8.47 7.29
N TYR A 6 -8.87 -8.71 7.62
CA TYR A 6 -9.41 -10.07 7.69
C TYR A 6 -9.51 -10.74 6.31
N SER A 7 -9.54 -9.93 5.24
CA SER A 7 -9.59 -10.42 3.87
C SER A 7 -8.19 -10.68 3.29
N TRP A 8 -7.13 -10.44 4.06
CA TRP A 8 -5.77 -10.57 3.53
C TRP A 8 -5.44 -12.03 3.21
N ASP A 9 -4.96 -12.26 2.00
CA ASP A 9 -4.50 -13.55 1.52
C ASP A 9 -2.98 -13.52 1.35
N GLU A 10 -2.25 -14.29 2.16
CA GLU A 10 -0.80 -14.36 2.07
C GLU A 10 -0.32 -14.90 0.72
N GLY A 11 -1.15 -15.68 0.02
CA GLY A 11 -0.83 -16.20 -1.29
C GLY A 11 -0.68 -15.14 -2.38
N ILE A 12 -1.22 -13.94 -2.17
CA ILE A 12 -1.09 -12.85 -3.14
C ILE A 12 0.11 -11.94 -2.88
N GLU A 13 0.84 -12.13 -1.80
CA GLU A 13 1.92 -11.21 -1.40
C GLU A 13 2.99 -11.07 -2.48
N ASP A 14 3.36 -12.16 -3.12
CA ASP A 14 4.38 -12.13 -4.19
C ASP A 14 3.91 -11.37 -5.43
N LEU A 15 2.59 -11.24 -5.63
CA LEU A 15 2.02 -10.54 -6.76
C LEU A 15 1.84 -9.05 -6.51
N VAL A 16 1.55 -8.65 -5.27
CA VAL A 16 1.14 -7.27 -4.97
C VAL A 16 2.16 -6.48 -4.16
N LEU A 17 3.09 -7.14 -3.46
CA LEU A 17 4.08 -6.46 -2.64
C LEU A 17 5.47 -6.52 -3.28
N THR A 18 6.24 -5.44 -3.11
CA THR A 18 7.64 -5.41 -3.54
C THR A 18 8.50 -6.23 -2.58
N VAL A 19 9.74 -6.51 -2.99
CA VAL A 19 10.73 -7.19 -2.14
C VAL A 19 10.96 -6.40 -0.85
N GLN A 20 11.05 -5.07 -0.94
CA GLN A 20 11.24 -4.20 0.21
C GLN A 20 10.06 -4.26 1.18
N GLU A 21 8.85 -4.25 0.65
CA GLU A 21 7.63 -4.36 1.47
C GLU A 21 7.57 -5.72 2.16
N LYS A 22 7.88 -6.79 1.44
CA LYS A 22 7.94 -8.15 2.04
C LYS A 22 8.99 -8.24 3.13
N LYS A 23 10.15 -7.62 2.94
CA LYS A 23 11.19 -7.56 3.99
C LYS A 23 10.72 -6.81 5.22
N TYR A 24 9.99 -5.71 5.02
CA TYR A 24 9.44 -4.92 6.13
C TYR A 24 8.48 -5.75 6.98
N ILE A 25 7.63 -6.54 6.33
CA ILE A 25 6.73 -7.45 7.04
C ILE A 25 7.53 -8.51 7.79
N GLY A 26 8.49 -9.14 7.12
CA GLY A 26 9.40 -10.14 7.69
C GLY A 26 8.67 -11.22 8.48
N ALA A 27 9.06 -11.39 9.76
CA ALA A 27 8.46 -12.35 10.69
C ALA A 27 7.44 -11.70 11.63
N ALA A 28 6.87 -10.54 11.25
CA ALA A 28 5.92 -9.83 12.10
C ALA A 28 4.66 -10.68 12.38
N ASN A 29 4.16 -10.59 13.62
CA ASN A 29 2.97 -11.33 14.04
C ASN A 29 1.69 -10.75 13.42
N ASN A 30 1.72 -9.49 12.98
CA ASN A 30 0.56 -8.79 12.41
C ASN A 30 0.67 -8.69 10.89
N ARG A 31 1.06 -9.78 10.24
CA ARG A 31 1.32 -9.86 8.80
C ARG A 31 0.12 -9.40 7.97
N ALA A 32 -1.08 -9.82 8.32
CA ALA A 32 -2.29 -9.43 7.61
C ALA A 32 -2.53 -7.91 7.67
N ARG A 33 -2.30 -7.31 8.83
CA ARG A 33 -2.44 -5.85 9.01
C ARG A 33 -1.41 -5.09 8.18
N LEU A 34 -0.15 -5.51 8.23
CA LEU A 34 0.93 -4.84 7.49
C LEU A 34 0.75 -5.00 5.98
N GLY A 35 0.41 -6.20 5.52
CA GLY A 35 0.15 -6.45 4.11
C GLY A 35 -1.02 -5.61 3.59
N THR A 36 -2.10 -5.56 4.33
CA THR A 36 -3.26 -4.74 3.98
C THR A 36 -2.91 -3.25 3.97
N ARG A 37 -2.08 -2.80 4.92
CA ARG A 37 -1.62 -1.40 4.93
C ARG A 37 -0.89 -1.04 3.63
N PHE A 38 0.03 -1.87 3.19
CA PHE A 38 0.72 -1.64 1.92
C PHE A 38 -0.24 -1.67 0.74
N TRP A 39 -1.18 -2.59 0.76
CA TRP A 39 -2.17 -2.71 -0.31
C TRP A 39 -3.06 -1.46 -0.40
N VAL A 40 -3.59 -0.95 0.72
CA VAL A 40 -4.43 0.26 0.69
C VAL A 40 -3.64 1.49 0.26
N ARG A 41 -2.35 1.56 0.60
CA ARG A 41 -1.46 2.62 0.11
C ARG A 41 -1.33 2.56 -1.41
N LYS A 42 -1.16 1.37 -1.98
CA LYS A 42 -1.09 1.18 -3.44
C LYS A 42 -2.40 1.54 -4.12
N GLU A 43 -3.52 1.16 -3.55
CA GLU A 43 -4.83 1.52 -4.07
C GLU A 43 -5.03 3.04 -4.05
N ALA A 44 -4.68 3.69 -2.94
CA ALA A 44 -4.74 5.15 -2.82
C ALA A 44 -3.83 5.83 -3.85
N LEU A 45 -2.62 5.30 -4.05
CA LEU A 45 -1.66 5.80 -5.02
C LEU A 45 -2.19 5.68 -6.45
N GLY A 46 -2.77 4.52 -6.79
CA GLY A 46 -3.38 4.29 -8.10
C GLY A 46 -4.52 5.26 -8.38
N LYS A 47 -5.36 5.53 -7.39
CA LYS A 47 -6.45 6.50 -7.52
C LYS A 47 -5.93 7.92 -7.70
N ALA A 48 -4.89 8.30 -6.95
CA ALA A 48 -4.30 9.63 -7.07
C ALA A 48 -3.67 9.84 -8.46
N LEU A 49 -3.05 8.80 -9.02
CA LEU A 49 -2.47 8.84 -10.36
C LEU A 49 -3.53 8.69 -11.46
N GLY A 50 -4.70 8.17 -11.14
CA GLY A 50 -5.80 8.01 -12.08
C GLY A 50 -5.72 6.77 -12.95
N VAL A 51 -4.93 5.76 -12.56
CA VAL A 51 -4.67 4.58 -13.39
C VAL A 51 -5.16 3.26 -12.79
N GLY A 52 -5.58 3.24 -11.55
CA GLY A 52 -5.91 1.98 -10.88
C GLY A 52 -4.67 1.16 -10.55
N ILE A 53 -4.82 -0.15 -10.42
CA ILE A 53 -3.70 -1.04 -10.05
C ILE A 53 -3.01 -1.55 -11.31
N GLU A 54 -1.98 -0.86 -11.73
CA GLU A 54 -1.13 -1.22 -12.86
C GLU A 54 0.25 -1.64 -12.38
N ASP A 55 1.09 -2.16 -13.30
CA ASP A 55 2.43 -2.64 -12.97
C ASP A 55 3.29 -1.57 -12.30
N SER A 56 3.18 -0.32 -12.72
CA SER A 56 3.92 0.80 -12.11
C SER A 56 3.55 0.97 -10.63
N ILE A 57 2.29 0.75 -10.27
CA ILE A 57 1.82 0.82 -8.90
C ILE A 57 2.29 -0.39 -8.11
N LEU A 58 2.16 -1.59 -8.67
CA LEU A 58 2.61 -2.81 -7.99
C LEU A 58 4.12 -2.81 -7.74
N ALA A 59 4.89 -2.21 -8.63
CA ALA A 59 6.34 -2.08 -8.50
C ALA A 59 6.77 -0.97 -7.53
N SER A 60 5.85 -0.14 -7.07
CA SER A 60 6.15 0.97 -6.15
C SER A 60 6.21 0.45 -4.71
N SER A 61 7.32 0.70 -4.03
CA SER A 61 7.47 0.36 -2.62
C SER A 61 6.83 1.42 -1.75
N THR A 62 5.87 1.03 -0.92
CA THR A 62 5.08 1.94 -0.11
C THR A 62 5.39 1.88 1.39
N GLU A 63 6.55 1.30 1.75
CA GLU A 63 7.03 1.32 3.14
C GLU A 63 7.43 2.73 3.59
N ASN A 64 7.72 3.62 2.64
CA ASN A 64 7.99 5.04 2.91
C ASN A 64 6.74 5.87 2.63
N ILE A 65 6.63 7.02 3.28
CA ILE A 65 5.49 7.92 3.11
C ILE A 65 5.62 8.79 1.85
N THR A 66 6.78 8.80 1.21
CA THR A 66 7.01 9.54 -0.04
C THR A 66 7.36 8.53 -1.12
N VAL A 67 6.62 8.55 -2.22
CA VAL A 67 6.78 7.61 -3.34
C VAL A 67 6.82 8.38 -4.65
N ILE A 68 7.74 7.98 -5.53
CA ILE A 68 7.83 8.55 -6.89
C ILE A 68 7.32 7.48 -7.87
N VAL A 69 6.31 7.84 -8.65
CA VAL A 69 5.72 6.97 -9.67
C VAL A 69 5.62 7.78 -10.97
N GLU A 70 6.20 7.26 -12.04
CA GLU A 70 6.19 7.89 -13.36
C GLU A 70 6.66 9.35 -13.32
N GLY A 71 7.69 9.63 -12.53
CA GLY A 71 8.27 10.96 -12.38
C GLY A 71 7.48 11.93 -11.50
N LYS A 72 6.37 11.48 -10.92
CA LYS A 72 5.55 12.29 -10.01
C LYS A 72 5.77 11.86 -8.58
N THR A 73 5.82 12.82 -7.67
CA THR A 73 5.98 12.57 -6.24
C THR A 73 4.62 12.57 -5.56
N PHE A 74 4.38 11.54 -4.74
CA PHE A 74 3.16 11.41 -3.94
C PHE A 74 3.52 11.26 -2.47
N PHE A 75 2.71 11.87 -1.61
CA PHE A 75 2.77 11.63 -0.16
C PHE A 75 1.67 10.65 0.22
N LEU A 76 2.06 9.64 0.99
CA LEU A 76 1.12 8.66 1.54
C LEU A 76 0.88 8.97 3.01
N ARG A 77 -0.35 8.87 3.44
CA ARG A 77 -0.72 9.06 4.83
C ARG A 77 -1.68 7.96 5.25
N ASP A 78 -1.30 7.23 6.30
CA ASP A 78 -2.21 6.28 6.93
C ASP A 78 -3.25 7.07 7.72
N LEU A 79 -4.50 6.64 7.63
CA LEU A 79 -5.62 7.23 8.35
C LEU A 79 -6.05 6.28 9.45
N ASP A 80 -6.51 6.84 10.56
CA ASP A 80 -7.08 6.03 11.62
C ASP A 80 -8.34 5.33 11.12
N ALA A 81 -8.42 4.03 11.37
CA ALA A 81 -9.55 3.23 10.99
C ALA A 81 -9.91 2.29 12.14
N PRO A 82 -11.20 2.06 12.40
CA PRO A 82 -11.61 1.22 13.52
C PRO A 82 -11.33 -0.26 13.27
N GLY A 83 -11.07 -0.97 14.37
CA GLY A 83 -11.04 -2.43 14.38
C GLY A 83 -10.03 -3.04 13.42
N HIS A 84 -10.52 -3.80 12.47
CA HIS A 84 -9.73 -4.60 11.54
C HIS A 84 -9.57 -3.95 10.15
N TYR A 85 -9.78 -2.64 10.05
CA TYR A 85 -9.61 -1.92 8.80
C TYR A 85 -8.28 -1.17 8.76
N CYS A 86 -7.73 -1.05 7.56
CA CYS A 86 -6.62 -0.16 7.25
C CYS A 86 -7.09 0.88 6.24
N ALA A 87 -6.66 2.12 6.40
CA ALA A 87 -7.03 3.20 5.50
C ALA A 87 -5.81 4.05 5.16
N ALA A 88 -5.74 4.54 3.93
CA ALA A 88 -4.65 5.40 3.47
C ALA A 88 -5.15 6.44 2.47
N LEU A 89 -4.44 7.57 2.43
CA LEU A 89 -4.66 8.67 1.51
C LEU A 89 -3.35 8.92 0.76
N SER A 90 -3.45 9.22 -0.53
CA SER A 90 -2.33 9.63 -1.36
C SER A 90 -2.56 11.03 -1.90
N LEU A 91 -1.56 11.90 -1.75
CA LEU A 91 -1.61 13.28 -2.20
C LEU A 91 -0.47 13.53 -3.18
N ALA A 92 -0.81 14.05 -4.36
CA ALA A 92 0.20 14.46 -5.32
C ALA A 92 0.91 15.73 -4.85
N PHE A 93 2.21 15.76 -5.05
CA PHE A 93 3.01 16.95 -4.78
C PHE A 93 3.27 17.70 -6.09
N PHE A 94 2.90 18.95 -6.09
CA PHE A 94 3.09 19.83 -7.24
C PHE A 94 4.16 20.88 -6.99
#